data_253e516665cf37156bf933dd60dea68a
#
_entry.id   253e516665cf37156bf933dd60dea68a
#
_cell.length_a   1.000
_cell.length_b   1.000
_cell.length_c   1.000
_cell.angle_alpha   90.00
_cell.angle_beta   90.00
_cell.angle_gamma   90.00
#
_symmetry.space_group_name_H-M   'P 1'
#
loop_
_entity.id
_entity.type
_entity.pdbx_description
1 polymer ?
#
loop_
_entity_poly.entity_id
_entity_poly.type
_entity_poly.pdbx_seq_one_letter_code
_entity_poly.pdbx_strand_id
1 'polypeptide(L)'
;MKFAAKLALIICLFSACSLRADTFIEPEVFIGQKLEVFGLAGIPWESEYSHGEERSRAWMDALHHAYEKVLSLPLMEGKLVRHVMQTNAALKERLGLVLMSAPKFFQQADASGLIRCRVELPLTGKLSVRSALYLAAMRPQPLQPLSFLASWSVGLNIDEKAPAPPFKRVIVDLRSFTYEPSLFPRFFDPSGMLIFQESMVPSGERFSRPAVRYESDIRLARAGLKDEETMTISAHISKLALRDISIEHTDVDVFARFCRELIRNPLQDREIVVVFNPQVLRPRGRLAKAEPKAETEEKSK
;
A
#
# COMPACT_ATOMS: atom_id res chain seq x y z
N MET A 1 -30.87 -14.45 3.82
CA MET A 1 -30.82 -14.08 5.24
C MET A 1 -29.49 -14.38 5.95
N LYS A 2 -28.86 -15.55 5.77
CA LYS A 2 -27.58 -15.87 6.45
C LYS A 2 -26.40 -14.98 6.11
N PHE A 3 -26.35 -14.41 4.91
CA PHE A 3 -25.26 -13.53 4.47
C PHE A 3 -25.33 -12.13 5.08
N ALA A 4 -26.53 -11.56 5.16
CA ALA A 4 -26.76 -10.25 5.78
C ALA A 4 -26.47 -10.25 7.29
N ALA A 5 -26.77 -11.33 7.98
CA ALA A 5 -26.48 -11.48 9.41
C ALA A 5 -24.97 -11.58 9.69
N LYS A 6 -24.21 -12.26 8.81
CA LYS A 6 -22.74 -12.32 8.93
C LYS A 6 -22.09 -10.94 8.66
N LEU A 7 -22.60 -10.20 7.67
CA LEU A 7 -22.13 -8.85 7.37
C LEU A 7 -22.43 -7.88 8.53
N ALA A 8 -23.61 -7.96 9.13
CA ALA A 8 -23.99 -7.16 10.30
C ALA A 8 -23.11 -7.48 11.53
N LEU A 9 -22.79 -8.74 11.77
CA LEU A 9 -21.91 -9.15 12.86
C LEU A 9 -20.49 -8.57 12.70
N ILE A 10 -19.97 -8.54 11.46
CA ILE A 10 -18.67 -7.97 11.14
C ILE A 10 -18.67 -6.45 11.38
N ILE A 11 -19.73 -5.75 10.97
CA ILE A 11 -19.86 -4.30 11.19
C ILE A 11 -19.92 -3.99 12.70
N CYS A 12 -20.58 -4.82 13.51
CA CYS A 12 -20.62 -4.65 14.97
C CYS A 12 -19.26 -4.90 15.64
N LEU A 13 -18.49 -5.89 15.18
CA LEU A 13 -17.14 -6.17 15.70
C LEU A 13 -16.18 -4.97 15.43
N PHE A 14 -16.35 -4.27 14.31
CA PHE A 14 -15.54 -3.12 13.97
C PHE A 14 -15.95 -1.81 14.67
N SER A 15 -17.12 -1.77 15.31
CA SER A 15 -17.59 -0.57 16.03
C SER A 15 -16.99 -0.40 17.42
N ALA A 16 -16.41 -1.45 17.99
CA ALA A 16 -15.85 -1.45 19.36
C ALA A 16 -14.35 -1.09 19.41
N CYS A 17 -13.75 -0.64 18.28
CA CYS A 17 -12.31 -0.37 18.21
C CYS A 17 -11.91 0.86 19.03
N SER A 18 -11.31 0.59 20.16
CA SER A 18 -10.56 1.55 21.01
C SER A 18 -9.38 2.13 20.26
N LEU A 19 -9.12 3.41 20.46
CA LEU A 19 -7.90 4.12 20.07
C LEU A 19 -6.65 3.39 20.62
N ARG A 20 -6.13 2.41 19.90
CA ARG A 20 -4.84 1.81 20.19
C ARG A 20 -3.74 2.63 19.51
N ALA A 21 -2.58 2.65 20.16
CA ALA A 21 -1.36 3.29 19.68
C ALA A 21 -1.09 2.96 18.20
N ASP A 22 -0.57 3.92 17.46
CA ASP A 22 -0.25 3.77 16.05
C ASP A 22 0.58 2.50 15.82
N THR A 23 -0.04 1.53 15.16
CA THR A 23 0.63 0.28 14.81
C THR A 23 1.62 0.60 13.70
N PHE A 24 2.90 0.42 13.97
CA PHE A 24 3.93 0.59 12.95
C PHE A 24 3.67 -0.38 11.79
N ILE A 25 3.59 0.16 10.58
CA ILE A 25 3.47 -0.64 9.36
C ILE A 25 4.86 -0.80 8.76
N GLU A 26 5.26 -2.05 8.58
CA GLU A 26 6.53 -2.36 7.94
C GLU A 26 6.51 -1.87 6.48
N PRO A 27 7.50 -1.06 6.05
CA PRO A 27 7.53 -0.50 4.69
C PRO A 27 7.56 -1.57 3.59
N GLU A 28 8.04 -2.76 3.91
CA GLU A 28 8.08 -3.94 3.05
C GLU A 28 6.69 -4.37 2.54
N VAL A 29 5.64 -4.04 3.28
CA VAL A 29 4.25 -4.27 2.87
C VAL A 29 3.93 -3.58 1.54
N PHE A 30 4.49 -2.39 1.31
CA PHE A 30 4.29 -1.65 0.06
C PHE A 30 5.09 -2.23 -1.10
N ILE A 31 6.29 -2.76 -0.85
CA ILE A 31 7.12 -3.42 -1.87
C ILE A 31 6.47 -4.75 -2.27
N GLY A 32 6.06 -5.56 -1.30
CA GLY A 32 5.38 -6.84 -1.53
C GLY A 32 3.95 -6.69 -2.03
N GLN A 33 3.38 -5.49 -2.00
CA GLN A 33 2.00 -5.16 -2.40
C GLN A 33 0.93 -6.03 -1.72
N LYS A 34 1.24 -6.55 -0.54
CA LYS A 34 0.34 -7.37 0.28
C LYS A 34 0.60 -7.16 1.76
N LEU A 35 -0.45 -7.30 2.53
CA LEU A 35 -0.41 -7.30 3.98
C LEU A 35 -0.67 -8.72 4.49
N GLU A 36 0.30 -9.30 5.17
CA GLU A 36 0.14 -10.59 5.83
C GLU A 36 -0.24 -10.40 7.30
N VAL A 37 -1.23 -11.15 7.73
CA VAL A 37 -1.73 -11.09 9.10
C VAL A 37 -2.02 -12.49 9.60
N PHE A 38 -1.83 -12.67 10.89
CA PHE A 38 -2.05 -13.94 11.55
C PHE A 38 -3.12 -13.78 12.62
N GLY A 39 -4.00 -14.79 12.69
CA GLY A 39 -4.92 -14.98 13.80
C GLY A 39 -4.69 -16.34 14.44
N LEU A 40 -5.03 -16.45 15.70
CA LEU A 40 -4.80 -17.62 16.52
C LEU A 40 -6.10 -18.03 17.21
N ALA A 41 -6.36 -19.34 17.27
CA ALA A 41 -7.37 -19.90 18.15
C ALA A 41 -6.81 -21.10 18.87
N GLY A 42 -7.01 -21.14 20.19
CA GLY A 42 -6.68 -22.31 21.01
C GLY A 42 -7.80 -23.32 20.95
N ILE A 43 -7.47 -24.61 21.03
CA ILE A 43 -8.40 -25.68 21.32
C ILE A 43 -8.57 -25.69 22.84
N PRO A 44 -9.77 -25.42 23.40
CA PRO A 44 -9.98 -25.62 24.82
C PRO A 44 -9.66 -27.07 25.15
N TRP A 45 -8.83 -27.29 26.16
CA TRP A 45 -8.29 -28.60 26.58
C TRP A 45 -9.37 -29.68 26.82
N GLU A 46 -10.64 -29.29 27.01
CA GLU A 46 -11.73 -30.18 27.38
C GLU A 46 -12.92 -30.21 26.40
N SER A 47 -12.77 -29.60 25.20
CA SER A 47 -13.95 -29.49 24.32
C SER A 47 -13.91 -30.45 23.14
N GLU A 48 -14.97 -31.20 22.97
CA GLU A 48 -15.33 -31.96 21.75
C GLU A 48 -15.63 -31.05 20.53
N TYR A 49 -15.10 -29.82 20.51
CA TYR A 49 -15.34 -28.87 19.43
C TYR A 49 -14.72 -29.36 18.12
N SER A 50 -15.52 -29.29 17.09
CA SER A 50 -15.05 -29.61 15.75
C SER A 50 -13.94 -28.64 15.31
N HIS A 51 -12.87 -29.12 14.69
CA HIS A 51 -11.80 -28.29 14.09
C HIS A 51 -12.32 -27.16 13.20
N GLY A 52 -13.58 -27.19 12.80
CA GLY A 52 -14.24 -26.15 12.01
C GLY A 52 -14.51 -24.85 12.78
N GLU A 53 -14.88 -24.91 14.06
CA GLU A 53 -15.15 -23.71 14.86
C GLU A 53 -13.87 -22.99 15.21
N GLU A 54 -12.83 -23.69 15.53
CA GLU A 54 -11.51 -23.13 15.85
C GLU A 54 -10.86 -22.46 14.65
N ARG A 55 -10.96 -23.09 13.48
CA ARG A 55 -10.56 -22.46 12.22
C ARG A 55 -11.33 -21.16 11.98
N SER A 56 -12.63 -21.16 12.25
CA SER A 56 -13.47 -19.98 12.13
C SER A 56 -13.05 -18.87 13.10
N ARG A 57 -12.72 -19.22 14.35
CA ARG A 57 -12.21 -18.26 15.36
C ARG A 57 -10.85 -17.70 14.96
N ALA A 58 -9.89 -18.55 14.56
CA ALA A 58 -8.57 -18.10 14.10
C ALA A 58 -8.70 -17.19 12.87
N TRP A 59 -9.63 -17.49 11.97
CA TRP A 59 -9.90 -16.61 10.82
C TRP A 59 -10.50 -15.28 11.22
N MET A 60 -11.48 -15.26 12.11
CA MET A 60 -12.08 -14.00 12.62
C MET A 60 -11.05 -13.14 13.35
N ASP A 61 -10.16 -13.75 14.12
CA ASP A 61 -9.05 -13.06 14.78
C ASP A 61 -8.07 -12.48 13.74
N ALA A 62 -7.70 -13.24 12.70
CA ALA A 62 -6.88 -12.74 11.60
C ALA A 62 -7.56 -11.56 10.86
N LEU A 63 -8.86 -11.62 10.60
CA LEU A 63 -9.61 -10.53 9.96
C LEU A 63 -9.64 -9.27 10.83
N HIS A 64 -9.78 -9.43 12.14
CA HIS A 64 -9.72 -8.30 13.08
C HIS A 64 -8.34 -7.62 13.02
N HIS A 65 -7.27 -8.39 13.13
CA HIS A 65 -5.90 -7.88 13.00
C HIS A 65 -5.65 -7.24 11.62
N ALA A 66 -6.18 -7.83 10.53
CA ALA A 66 -6.05 -7.28 9.19
C ALA A 66 -6.74 -5.91 9.08
N TYR A 67 -7.95 -5.79 9.65
CA TYR A 67 -8.68 -4.52 9.67
C TYR A 67 -7.92 -3.44 10.43
N GLU A 68 -7.42 -3.72 11.63
CA GLU A 68 -6.62 -2.79 12.44
C GLU A 68 -5.37 -2.32 11.70
N LYS A 69 -4.64 -3.26 11.08
CA LYS A 69 -3.47 -2.92 10.28
C LYS A 69 -3.83 -2.05 9.07
N VAL A 70 -4.94 -2.33 8.37
CA VAL A 70 -5.40 -1.49 7.25
C VAL A 70 -5.75 -0.10 7.72
N LEU A 71 -6.40 0.07 8.88
CA LEU A 71 -6.70 1.38 9.45
C LEU A 71 -5.45 2.22 9.74
N SER A 72 -4.32 1.56 10.01
CA SER A 72 -3.03 2.19 10.28
C SER A 72 -2.24 2.53 9.02
N LEU A 73 -2.65 2.03 7.83
CA LEU A 73 -1.93 2.30 6.59
C LEU A 73 -1.92 3.81 6.27
N PRO A 74 -0.76 4.35 5.88
CA PRO A 74 -0.67 5.70 5.33
C PRO A 74 -1.42 5.77 4.00
N LEU A 75 -2.44 6.62 3.94
CA LEU A 75 -3.22 6.84 2.73
C LEU A 75 -2.49 7.80 1.79
N MET A 76 -2.09 8.93 2.32
CA MET A 76 -1.26 9.98 1.73
C MET A 76 -0.67 10.83 2.86
N GLU A 77 0.10 11.89 2.53
CA GLU A 77 0.65 12.79 3.54
C GLU A 77 -0.45 13.34 4.48
N GLY A 78 -0.18 13.27 5.78
CA GLY A 78 -1.09 13.72 6.83
C GLY A 78 -2.38 12.91 7.00
N LYS A 79 -2.59 11.83 6.24
CA LYS A 79 -3.81 11.01 6.29
C LYS A 79 -3.54 9.53 6.39
N LEU A 80 -4.15 8.88 7.38
CA LEU A 80 -4.24 7.43 7.50
C LEU A 80 -5.61 6.95 6.99
N VAL A 81 -5.69 5.66 6.66
CA VAL A 81 -6.95 5.02 6.25
C VAL A 81 -8.05 5.22 7.29
N ARG A 82 -7.73 5.15 8.59
CA ARG A 82 -8.70 5.37 9.67
C ARG A 82 -9.46 6.70 9.57
N HIS A 83 -8.79 7.77 9.12
CA HIS A 83 -9.41 9.09 9.03
C HIS A 83 -10.54 9.16 8.00
N VAL A 84 -10.43 8.42 6.89
CA VAL A 84 -11.46 8.38 5.86
C VAL A 84 -12.55 7.34 6.18
N MET A 85 -12.18 6.28 6.92
CA MET A 85 -13.13 5.23 7.32
C MET A 85 -14.13 5.71 8.35
N GLN A 86 -13.78 6.68 9.22
CA GLN A 86 -14.67 7.20 10.24
C GLN A 86 -15.90 7.89 9.66
N THR A 87 -15.76 8.53 8.51
CA THR A 87 -16.79 9.38 7.90
C THR A 87 -17.55 8.74 6.76
N ASN A 88 -17.18 7.51 6.34
CA ASN A 88 -17.74 6.91 5.13
C ASN A 88 -18.14 5.43 5.31
N ALA A 89 -19.44 5.20 5.49
CA ALA A 89 -19.99 3.85 5.68
C ALA A 89 -19.80 2.95 4.44
N ALA A 90 -19.90 3.50 3.23
CA ALA A 90 -19.73 2.72 2.00
C ALA A 90 -18.31 2.16 1.85
N LEU A 91 -17.31 2.84 2.43
CA LEU A 91 -15.95 2.31 2.46
C LEU A 91 -15.81 1.12 3.39
N LYS A 92 -16.47 1.16 4.55
CA LYS A 92 -16.45 0.05 5.50
C LYS A 92 -16.99 -1.21 4.84
N GLU A 93 -18.08 -1.09 4.09
CA GLU A 93 -18.67 -2.19 3.35
C GLU A 93 -17.70 -2.75 2.30
N ARG A 94 -17.12 -1.88 1.46
CA ARG A 94 -16.15 -2.29 0.43
C ARG A 94 -14.92 -2.95 1.01
N LEU A 95 -14.34 -2.37 2.06
CA LEU A 95 -13.20 -2.97 2.74
C LEU A 95 -13.58 -4.31 3.37
N GLY A 96 -14.79 -4.42 3.96
CA GLY A 96 -15.33 -5.67 4.45
C GLY A 96 -15.37 -6.77 3.38
N LEU A 97 -15.79 -6.44 2.15
CA LEU A 97 -15.78 -7.38 1.03
C LEU A 97 -14.36 -7.82 0.66
N VAL A 98 -13.39 -6.90 0.63
CA VAL A 98 -11.98 -7.22 0.37
C VAL A 98 -11.41 -8.14 1.44
N LEU A 99 -11.65 -7.84 2.71
CA LEU A 99 -11.22 -8.68 3.84
C LEU A 99 -11.80 -10.10 3.78
N MET A 100 -13.09 -10.20 3.50
CA MET A 100 -13.78 -11.50 3.42
C MET A 100 -13.34 -12.34 2.21
N SER A 101 -12.90 -11.70 1.12
CA SER A 101 -12.42 -12.37 -0.09
C SER A 101 -10.92 -12.70 -0.05
N ALA A 102 -10.19 -12.21 0.94
CA ALA A 102 -8.75 -12.41 1.04
C ALA A 102 -8.40 -13.91 1.17
N PRO A 103 -7.34 -14.37 0.47
CA PRO A 103 -6.81 -15.72 0.64
C PRO A 103 -6.47 -16.02 2.10
N LYS A 104 -6.88 -17.19 2.56
CA LYS A 104 -6.65 -17.67 3.93
C LYS A 104 -6.01 -19.05 3.94
N PHE A 105 -5.02 -19.22 4.80
CA PHE A 105 -4.24 -20.45 4.93
C PHE A 105 -4.23 -20.86 6.40
N PHE A 106 -4.62 -22.12 6.65
CA PHE A 106 -4.64 -22.67 8.00
C PHE A 106 -3.40 -23.53 8.19
N GLN A 107 -2.70 -23.31 9.29
CA GLN A 107 -1.62 -24.14 9.76
C GLN A 107 -2.02 -24.70 11.13
N GLN A 108 -1.90 -25.99 11.31
CA GLN A 108 -1.99 -26.59 12.62
C GLN A 108 -0.75 -26.13 13.38
N ALA A 109 -0.95 -25.48 14.51
CA ALA A 109 0.15 -25.11 15.35
C ALA A 109 0.71 -26.35 16.05
N ASP A 110 1.91 -26.19 16.54
CA ASP A 110 2.71 -27.16 17.25
C ASP A 110 1.97 -27.89 18.40
N ALA A 111 2.74 -28.56 19.26
CA ALA A 111 2.25 -29.31 20.42
C ALA A 111 1.31 -28.56 21.38
N SER A 112 1.11 -27.24 21.21
CA SER A 112 0.19 -26.43 22.02
C SER A 112 -1.27 -26.50 21.57
N GLY A 113 -1.56 -27.17 20.45
CA GLY A 113 -2.94 -27.30 19.92
C GLY A 113 -3.53 -26.01 19.33
N LEU A 114 -2.71 -24.97 19.15
CA LEU A 114 -3.16 -23.71 18.54
C LEU A 114 -3.36 -23.87 17.03
N ILE A 115 -4.47 -23.37 16.50
CA ILE A 115 -4.67 -23.22 15.05
C ILE A 115 -4.29 -21.79 14.68
N ARG A 116 -3.40 -21.67 13.68
CA ARG A 116 -3.01 -20.40 13.09
C ARG A 116 -3.70 -20.22 11.75
N CYS A 117 -4.32 -19.06 11.55
CA CYS A 117 -4.83 -18.62 10.27
C CYS A 117 -3.96 -17.48 9.75
N ARG A 118 -3.35 -17.64 8.57
CA ARG A 118 -2.71 -16.56 7.84
C ARG A 118 -3.67 -16.02 6.79
N VAL A 119 -3.88 -14.70 6.79
CA VAL A 119 -4.65 -13.98 5.78
C VAL A 119 -3.69 -13.12 4.98
N GLU A 120 -3.75 -13.21 3.65
CA GLU A 120 -2.98 -12.38 2.73
C GLU A 120 -3.92 -11.36 2.07
N LEU A 121 -3.80 -10.10 2.48
CA LEU A 121 -4.64 -9.03 1.98
C LEU A 121 -3.89 -8.25 0.88
N PRO A 122 -4.34 -8.33 -0.40
CA PRO A 122 -3.68 -7.62 -1.48
C PRO A 122 -3.86 -6.11 -1.33
N LEU A 123 -2.78 -5.35 -1.49
CA LEU A 123 -2.85 -3.89 -1.55
C LEU A 123 -3.28 -3.40 -2.94
N THR A 124 -2.99 -4.15 -4.00
CA THR A 124 -3.26 -3.80 -5.40
C THR A 124 -4.11 -4.89 -6.07
N GLY A 125 -4.80 -4.54 -7.16
CA GLY A 125 -5.69 -5.44 -7.87
C GLY A 125 -7.17 -5.06 -7.73
N LYS A 126 -8.04 -5.79 -8.41
CA LYS A 126 -9.49 -5.49 -8.46
C LYS A 126 -10.16 -5.63 -7.08
N LEU A 127 -9.79 -6.65 -6.32
CA LEU A 127 -10.26 -6.88 -4.95
C LEU A 127 -9.10 -6.61 -3.97
N SER A 128 -8.80 -5.35 -3.74
CA SER A 128 -7.65 -4.92 -2.95
C SER A 128 -7.99 -3.75 -2.04
N VAL A 129 -7.12 -3.49 -1.08
CA VAL A 129 -7.25 -2.34 -0.18
C VAL A 129 -7.31 -1.03 -0.97
N ARG A 130 -6.42 -0.85 -1.98
CA ARG A 130 -6.42 0.36 -2.82
C ARG A 130 -7.73 0.51 -3.60
N SER A 131 -8.24 -0.57 -4.20
CA SER A 131 -9.50 -0.50 -4.97
C SER A 131 -10.69 -0.14 -4.08
N ALA A 132 -10.74 -0.65 -2.85
CA ALA A 132 -11.79 -0.31 -1.89
C ALA A 132 -11.74 1.17 -1.47
N LEU A 133 -10.52 1.70 -1.28
CA LEU A 133 -10.29 3.05 -0.77
C LEU A 133 -10.24 4.13 -1.85
N TYR A 134 -10.04 3.74 -3.11
CA TYR A 134 -9.78 4.66 -4.21
C TYR A 134 -10.82 5.78 -4.33
N LEU A 135 -12.11 5.44 -4.34
CA LEU A 135 -13.19 6.43 -4.51
C LEU A 135 -13.37 7.36 -3.32
N ALA A 136 -12.83 7.03 -2.17
CA ALA A 136 -13.00 7.81 -0.96
C ALA A 136 -11.76 8.56 -0.53
N ALA A 137 -10.60 8.01 -0.82
CA ALA A 137 -9.37 8.75 -0.68
C ALA A 137 -9.38 9.97 -1.59
N MET A 138 -10.06 9.81 -2.68
CA MET A 138 -10.18 10.77 -3.76
C MET A 138 -11.65 11.14 -3.84
N ARG A 139 -12.04 12.26 -3.23
CA ARG A 139 -13.30 12.87 -3.66
C ARG A 139 -13.26 12.82 -5.18
N PRO A 140 -14.27 12.25 -5.85
CA PRO A 140 -14.33 12.33 -7.28
C PRO A 140 -14.31 13.82 -7.60
N GLN A 141 -13.15 14.35 -7.92
CA GLN A 141 -13.18 15.51 -8.76
C GLN A 141 -13.91 14.97 -9.98
N PRO A 142 -15.05 15.57 -10.36
CA PRO A 142 -15.80 15.12 -11.51
C PRO A 142 -14.76 14.93 -12.61
N LEU A 143 -14.81 13.80 -13.32
CA LEU A 143 -13.92 13.46 -14.44
C LEU A 143 -13.58 14.76 -15.15
N GLN A 144 -12.41 15.30 -14.82
CA GLN A 144 -12.13 16.66 -15.22
C GLN A 144 -11.88 16.62 -16.70
N PRO A 145 -12.63 17.39 -17.49
CA PRO A 145 -12.55 17.35 -18.93
C PRO A 145 -11.13 17.69 -19.39
N LEU A 146 -10.83 17.53 -20.66
CA LEU A 146 -9.57 17.92 -21.30
C LEU A 146 -9.05 19.31 -20.88
N SER A 147 -9.95 20.20 -20.45
CA SER A 147 -9.64 21.50 -19.83
C SER A 147 -8.76 21.43 -18.58
N PHE A 148 -8.85 20.36 -17.78
CA PHE A 148 -7.97 20.21 -16.62
C PHE A 148 -6.52 19.95 -17.06
N LEU A 149 -6.32 19.06 -18.03
CA LEU A 149 -4.97 18.78 -18.52
C LEU A 149 -4.34 20.03 -19.15
N ALA A 150 -5.13 20.85 -19.85
CA ALA A 150 -4.64 22.13 -20.39
C ALA A 150 -4.24 23.11 -19.27
N SER A 151 -5.09 23.32 -18.27
CA SER A 151 -4.76 24.17 -17.12
C SER A 151 -3.55 23.66 -16.33
N TRP A 152 -3.46 22.35 -16.15
CA TRP A 152 -2.35 21.69 -15.49
C TRP A 152 -1.04 21.84 -16.30
N SER A 153 -1.08 21.65 -17.63
CA SER A 153 0.07 21.86 -18.51
C SER A 153 0.56 23.30 -18.49
N VAL A 154 -0.35 24.28 -18.50
CA VAL A 154 -0.01 25.71 -18.41
C VAL A 154 0.63 26.02 -17.07
N GLY A 155 0.07 25.53 -15.96
CA GLY A 155 0.60 25.76 -14.62
C GLY A 155 2.02 25.20 -14.44
N LEU A 156 2.32 24.05 -15.03
CA LEU A 156 3.66 23.43 -15.02
C LEU A 156 4.58 23.92 -16.16
N ASN A 157 4.11 24.90 -16.96
CA ASN A 157 4.86 25.41 -18.14
C ASN A 157 5.29 24.31 -19.11
N ILE A 158 4.44 23.31 -19.34
CA ILE A 158 4.72 22.18 -20.22
C ILE A 158 4.28 22.53 -21.64
N ASP A 159 5.16 22.34 -22.62
CA ASP A 159 4.77 22.41 -24.03
C ASP A 159 3.82 21.25 -24.38
N GLU A 160 2.55 21.59 -24.66
CA GLU A 160 1.54 20.59 -25.03
C GLU A 160 1.84 19.88 -26.35
N LYS A 161 2.63 20.50 -27.24
CA LYS A 161 3.01 19.95 -28.53
C LYS A 161 4.28 19.09 -28.44
N ALA A 162 5.00 19.17 -27.32
CA ALA A 162 6.19 18.36 -27.11
C ALA A 162 5.83 16.85 -27.17
N PRO A 163 6.63 16.05 -27.89
CA PRO A 163 6.36 14.62 -28.00
C PRO A 163 6.42 13.94 -26.64
N ALA A 164 5.65 12.86 -26.52
CA ALA A 164 5.71 11.99 -25.34
C ALA A 164 7.13 11.44 -25.15
N PRO A 165 7.64 11.39 -23.93
CA PRO A 165 8.92 10.73 -23.69
C PRO A 165 8.84 9.24 -24.08
N PRO A 166 9.92 8.67 -24.66
CA PRO A 166 9.92 7.29 -25.14
C PRO A 166 9.90 6.24 -24.03
N PHE A 167 10.09 6.67 -22.77
CA PHE A 167 10.21 5.76 -21.63
C PHE A 167 8.88 5.08 -21.30
N LYS A 168 8.97 3.81 -20.91
CA LYS A 168 7.87 3.04 -20.34
C LYS A 168 7.86 3.13 -18.81
N ARG A 169 9.05 3.38 -18.22
CA ARG A 169 9.21 3.45 -16.76
C ARG A 169 10.03 4.65 -16.35
N VAL A 170 9.51 5.38 -15.37
CA VAL A 170 10.27 6.40 -14.65
C VAL A 170 10.58 5.88 -13.26
N ILE A 171 11.87 5.94 -12.88
CA ILE A 171 12.37 5.51 -11.59
C ILE A 171 12.68 6.75 -10.75
N VAL A 172 12.07 6.86 -9.59
CA VAL A 172 12.31 7.93 -8.61
C VAL A 172 13.16 7.34 -7.49
N ASP A 173 14.44 7.70 -7.42
CA ASP A 173 15.38 7.15 -6.45
C ASP A 173 15.41 7.98 -5.17
N LEU A 174 14.79 7.46 -4.11
CA LEU A 174 14.71 8.07 -2.78
C LEU A 174 15.52 7.34 -1.71
N ARG A 175 16.44 6.44 -2.08
CA ARG A 175 17.19 5.62 -1.12
C ARG A 175 18.05 6.41 -0.15
N SER A 176 18.46 7.63 -0.51
CA SER A 176 19.24 8.54 0.34
C SER A 176 18.37 9.37 1.29
N PHE A 177 17.04 9.28 1.19
CA PHE A 177 16.10 10.06 1.97
C PHE A 177 15.31 9.19 2.95
N THR A 178 14.82 9.82 4.02
CA THR A 178 13.79 9.20 4.87
C THR A 178 12.44 9.40 4.17
N TYR A 179 11.96 8.36 3.51
CA TYR A 179 10.69 8.36 2.80
C TYR A 179 9.74 7.34 3.40
N GLU A 180 8.53 7.76 3.74
CA GLU A 180 7.46 6.88 4.23
C GLU A 180 6.49 6.56 3.08
N PRO A 181 6.41 5.30 2.62
CA PRO A 181 5.50 4.93 1.54
C PRO A 181 4.04 5.09 1.96
N SER A 182 3.18 5.40 0.99
CA SER A 182 1.74 5.54 1.17
C SER A 182 0.96 4.82 0.08
N LEU A 183 -0.34 4.58 0.32
CA LEU A 183 -1.19 3.94 -0.69
C LEU A 183 -1.34 4.80 -1.95
N PHE A 184 -1.36 6.13 -1.80
CA PHE A 184 -1.53 7.09 -2.89
C PHE A 184 -0.48 8.20 -2.79
N PRO A 185 0.76 7.96 -3.25
CA PRO A 185 1.82 8.96 -3.23
C PRO A 185 1.49 10.13 -4.16
N ARG A 186 2.00 11.31 -3.81
CA ARG A 186 1.85 12.54 -4.59
C ARG A 186 3.22 13.06 -5.01
N PHE A 187 3.28 13.63 -6.20
CA PHE A 187 4.50 14.17 -6.79
C PHE A 187 4.28 15.66 -7.08
N PHE A 188 5.21 16.47 -6.64
CA PHE A 188 5.17 17.92 -6.74
C PHE A 188 6.40 18.44 -7.48
N ASP A 189 6.28 19.63 -8.03
CA ASP A 189 7.43 20.41 -8.46
C ASP A 189 8.09 21.12 -7.25
N PRO A 190 9.24 21.77 -7.42
CA PRO A 190 9.91 22.50 -6.33
C PRO A 190 9.11 23.70 -5.80
N SER A 191 8.13 24.21 -6.55
CA SER A 191 7.24 25.28 -6.11
C SER A 191 6.07 24.77 -5.25
N GLY A 192 5.89 23.45 -5.13
CA GLY A 192 4.78 22.82 -4.44
C GLY A 192 3.55 22.60 -5.34
N MET A 193 3.68 22.76 -6.65
CA MET A 193 2.61 22.45 -7.59
C MET A 193 2.52 20.95 -7.82
N LEU A 194 1.30 20.41 -7.74
CA LEU A 194 1.06 18.98 -7.93
C LEU A 194 1.29 18.57 -9.38
N ILE A 195 2.29 17.70 -9.63
CA ILE A 195 2.56 17.12 -10.94
C ILE A 195 1.71 15.87 -11.16
N PHE A 196 1.68 14.97 -10.18
CA PHE A 196 0.98 13.70 -10.33
C PHE A 196 0.43 13.17 -9.01
N GLN A 197 -0.77 12.65 -9.09
CA GLN A 197 -1.36 11.73 -8.13
C GLN A 197 -2.24 10.74 -8.87
N GLU A 198 -2.42 9.57 -8.31
CA GLU A 198 -3.09 8.47 -9.02
C GLU A 198 -4.57 8.76 -9.37
N SER A 199 -5.22 9.69 -8.64
CA SER A 199 -6.58 10.15 -8.94
C SER A 199 -6.73 10.88 -10.27
N MET A 200 -5.63 11.38 -10.82
CA MET A 200 -5.63 12.02 -12.14
C MET A 200 -5.83 11.01 -13.26
N VAL A 201 -5.65 9.72 -12.97
CA VAL A 201 -5.79 8.66 -13.96
C VAL A 201 -7.20 8.09 -13.91
N PRO A 202 -7.89 7.95 -15.06
CA PRO A 202 -9.22 7.36 -15.13
C PRO A 202 -9.28 5.97 -14.47
N SER A 203 -10.31 5.73 -13.66
CA SER A 203 -10.37 4.64 -12.69
C SER A 203 -10.60 3.22 -13.25
N GLY A 204 -11.05 3.10 -14.49
CA GLY A 204 -11.62 1.81 -14.98
C GLY A 204 -10.67 0.61 -14.96
N GLU A 205 -9.38 0.80 -15.26
CA GLU A 205 -8.44 -0.33 -15.44
C GLU A 205 -7.25 -0.31 -14.47
N ARG A 206 -7.10 0.75 -13.71
CA ARG A 206 -5.96 0.96 -12.81
C ARG A 206 -5.97 0.10 -11.55
N PHE A 207 -7.09 -0.50 -11.21
CA PHE A 207 -7.13 -1.38 -10.05
C PHE A 207 -6.29 -2.65 -10.23
N SER A 208 -6.16 -3.13 -11.47
CA SER A 208 -5.34 -4.29 -11.77
C SER A 208 -3.84 -3.98 -11.80
N ARG A 209 -3.48 -2.73 -12.13
CA ARG A 209 -2.08 -2.28 -12.22
C ARG A 209 -1.96 -0.85 -11.71
N PRO A 210 -1.36 -0.62 -10.54
CA PRO A 210 -1.15 0.72 -10.02
C PRO A 210 -0.21 1.52 -10.92
N ALA A 211 -0.44 2.85 -10.99
CA ALA A 211 0.46 3.74 -11.71
C ALA A 211 1.80 3.91 -11.00
N VAL A 212 1.81 3.72 -9.67
CA VAL A 212 3.01 3.84 -8.84
C VAL A 212 3.26 2.52 -8.13
N ARG A 213 4.47 2.01 -8.26
CA ARG A 213 4.98 0.81 -7.61
C ARG A 213 6.19 1.16 -6.74
N TYR A 214 6.43 0.35 -5.71
CA TYR A 214 7.54 0.53 -4.78
C TYR A 214 8.56 -0.60 -4.92
N GLU A 215 9.85 -0.25 -4.80
CA GLU A 215 10.95 -1.20 -4.78
C GLU A 215 12.03 -0.77 -3.77
N SER A 216 12.83 -1.72 -3.31
CA SER A 216 13.99 -1.43 -2.46
C SER A 216 15.32 -1.43 -3.24
N ASP A 217 15.35 -2.05 -4.41
CA ASP A 217 16.55 -2.16 -5.25
C ASP A 217 16.30 -1.56 -6.64
N ILE A 218 17.19 -0.67 -7.05
CA ILE A 218 17.12 -0.03 -8.37
C ILE A 218 17.26 -1.04 -9.52
N ARG A 219 17.97 -2.16 -9.30
CA ARG A 219 18.10 -3.22 -10.30
C ARG A 219 16.77 -3.93 -10.53
N LEU A 220 16.00 -4.18 -9.45
CA LEU A 220 14.64 -4.71 -9.56
C LEU A 220 13.70 -3.70 -10.19
N ALA A 221 13.89 -2.42 -9.90
CA ALA A 221 13.13 -1.35 -10.53
C ALA A 221 13.36 -1.28 -12.05
N ARG A 222 14.55 -1.62 -12.56
CA ARG A 222 14.89 -1.67 -13.99
C ARG A 222 14.55 -2.99 -14.67
N ALA A 223 14.33 -4.04 -13.91
CA ALA A 223 14.13 -5.38 -14.45
C ALA A 223 13.01 -5.47 -15.49
N GLY A 224 13.23 -6.23 -16.56
CA GLY A 224 12.25 -6.51 -17.61
C GLY A 224 12.12 -5.44 -18.70
N LEU A 225 12.87 -4.35 -18.65
CA LEU A 225 12.93 -3.31 -19.68
C LEU A 225 14.37 -3.05 -20.11
N LYS A 226 14.56 -2.49 -21.30
CA LYS A 226 15.85 -2.01 -21.76
C LYS A 226 16.18 -0.67 -21.09
N ASP A 227 17.48 -0.30 -21.04
CA ASP A 227 17.92 0.95 -20.43
C ASP A 227 17.28 2.18 -21.11
N GLU A 228 17.10 2.15 -22.44
CA GLU A 228 16.43 3.20 -23.21
C GLU A 228 14.93 3.35 -22.94
N GLU A 229 14.30 2.33 -22.35
CA GLU A 229 12.88 2.34 -21.97
C GLU A 229 12.67 2.80 -20.51
N THR A 230 13.75 3.06 -19.79
CA THR A 230 13.72 3.51 -18.39
C THR A 230 14.44 4.85 -18.24
N MET A 231 13.91 5.68 -17.36
CA MET A 231 14.56 6.93 -16.95
C MET A 231 14.62 7.00 -15.44
N THR A 232 15.78 7.35 -14.90
CA THR A 232 15.89 7.68 -13.47
C THR A 232 15.88 9.19 -13.33
N ILE A 233 15.03 9.69 -12.45
CA ILE A 233 14.86 11.11 -12.15
C ILE A 233 15.28 11.41 -10.71
N SER A 234 15.74 12.65 -10.50
CA SER A 234 16.13 13.16 -9.20
C SER A 234 14.92 13.72 -8.46
N ALA A 235 14.81 13.38 -7.18
CA ALA A 235 13.75 13.86 -6.33
C ALA A 235 14.26 14.01 -4.89
N HIS A 236 13.53 14.76 -4.07
CA HIS A 236 13.81 14.92 -2.66
C HIS A 236 12.54 14.81 -1.81
N ILE A 237 12.74 14.64 -0.51
CA ILE A 237 11.67 14.55 0.48
C ILE A 237 11.81 15.70 1.47
N SER A 238 10.73 16.43 1.69
CA SER A 238 10.69 17.45 2.74
C SER A 238 10.71 16.80 4.12
N LYS A 239 11.45 17.39 5.07
CA LYS A 239 11.43 16.93 6.46
C LYS A 239 10.05 17.04 7.13
N LEU A 240 9.17 17.88 6.59
CA LEU A 240 7.81 18.11 7.11
C LEU A 240 6.73 17.28 6.38
N ALA A 241 7.08 16.66 5.25
CA ALA A 241 6.15 15.90 4.42
C ALA A 241 6.86 14.64 3.90
N LEU A 242 6.97 13.61 4.74
CA LEU A 242 7.78 12.41 4.46
C LEU A 242 7.18 11.48 3.40
N ARG A 243 5.93 11.71 2.99
CA ARG A 243 5.20 10.89 2.00
C ARG A 243 4.99 11.58 0.67
N ASP A 244 5.26 12.89 0.60
CA ASP A 244 5.19 13.69 -0.62
C ASP A 244 6.57 13.77 -1.27
N ILE A 245 6.60 13.58 -2.57
CA ILE A 245 7.81 13.51 -3.37
C ILE A 245 7.93 14.81 -4.18
N SER A 246 9.01 15.54 -4.01
CA SER A 246 9.32 16.72 -4.81
C SER A 246 10.35 16.37 -5.88
N ILE A 247 9.99 16.57 -7.15
CA ILE A 247 10.86 16.32 -8.30
C ILE A 247 11.83 17.48 -8.46
N GLU A 248 13.10 17.20 -8.75
CA GLU A 248 14.10 18.23 -9.00
C GLU A 248 13.75 19.06 -10.24
N HIS A 249 14.09 20.36 -10.21
CA HIS A 249 13.71 21.31 -11.26
C HIS A 249 14.12 20.86 -12.67
N THR A 250 15.26 20.22 -12.80
CA THR A 250 15.80 19.72 -14.08
C THR A 250 14.95 18.61 -14.70
N ASP A 251 14.21 17.86 -13.89
CA ASP A 251 13.48 16.69 -14.30
C ASP A 251 11.95 16.92 -14.39
N VAL A 252 11.47 18.09 -13.91
CA VAL A 252 10.03 18.42 -13.86
C VAL A 252 9.37 18.30 -15.23
N ASP A 253 9.94 18.91 -16.28
CA ASP A 253 9.33 18.90 -17.61
C ASP A 253 9.17 17.49 -18.18
N VAL A 254 10.24 16.69 -18.11
CA VAL A 254 10.24 15.32 -18.62
C VAL A 254 9.27 14.45 -17.82
N PHE A 255 9.29 14.56 -16.50
CA PHE A 255 8.40 13.81 -15.62
C PHE A 255 6.94 14.18 -15.84
N ALA A 256 6.64 15.47 -15.95
CA ALA A 256 5.28 15.93 -16.18
C ALA A 256 4.73 15.49 -17.55
N ARG A 257 5.56 15.53 -18.61
CA ARG A 257 5.19 14.97 -19.93
C ARG A 257 4.93 13.46 -19.86
N PHE A 258 5.74 12.73 -19.12
CA PHE A 258 5.51 11.30 -18.86
C PHE A 258 4.17 11.07 -18.14
N CYS A 259 3.90 11.82 -17.07
CA CYS A 259 2.64 11.74 -16.33
C CYS A 259 1.43 12.11 -17.20
N ARG A 260 1.56 13.09 -18.09
CA ARG A 260 0.50 13.46 -19.05
C ARG A 260 0.11 12.26 -19.93
N GLU A 261 1.09 11.52 -20.43
CA GLU A 261 0.81 10.32 -21.22
C GLU A 261 0.21 9.19 -20.38
N LEU A 262 0.68 9.04 -19.16
CA LEU A 262 0.13 8.09 -18.21
C LEU A 262 -1.37 8.36 -17.90
N ILE A 263 -1.75 9.65 -17.86
CA ILE A 263 -3.14 10.09 -17.62
C ILE A 263 -3.99 9.92 -18.90
N ARG A 264 -3.46 10.33 -20.07
CA ARG A 264 -4.18 10.27 -21.36
C ARG A 264 -4.40 8.85 -21.85
N ASN A 265 -3.39 8.00 -21.68
CA ASN A 265 -3.32 6.65 -22.21
C ASN A 265 -3.09 5.62 -21.09
N PRO A 266 -4.05 5.43 -20.18
CA PRO A 266 -3.89 4.58 -19.00
C PRO A 266 -3.65 3.10 -19.31
N LEU A 267 -3.96 2.66 -20.54
CA LEU A 267 -3.75 1.29 -21.02
C LEU A 267 -2.30 1.02 -21.47
N GLN A 268 -1.55 2.08 -21.74
CA GLN A 268 -0.14 1.91 -22.09
C GLN A 268 0.65 1.37 -20.90
N ASP A 269 1.66 0.57 -21.23
CA ASP A 269 2.54 -0.09 -20.29
C ASP A 269 3.54 0.90 -19.66
N ARG A 270 3.00 1.94 -19.01
CA ARG A 270 3.78 2.99 -18.34
C ARG A 270 3.58 2.93 -16.84
N GLU A 271 4.66 3.05 -16.09
CA GLU A 271 4.63 3.04 -14.63
C GLU A 271 5.68 3.97 -14.00
N ILE A 272 5.41 4.42 -12.79
CA ILE A 272 6.36 5.11 -11.92
C ILE A 272 6.82 4.11 -10.87
N VAL A 273 8.13 3.96 -10.69
CA VAL A 273 8.70 3.11 -9.64
C VAL A 273 9.44 3.98 -8.65
N VAL A 274 8.97 4.00 -7.41
CA VAL A 274 9.64 4.69 -6.31
C VAL A 274 10.57 3.70 -5.61
N VAL A 275 11.87 3.98 -5.63
CA VAL A 275 12.89 3.16 -4.96
C VAL A 275 13.29 3.85 -3.67
N PHE A 276 13.14 3.15 -2.55
CA PHE A 276 13.46 3.69 -1.23
C PHE A 276 14.14 2.65 -0.33
N ASN A 277 14.77 3.10 0.75
CA ASN A 277 15.44 2.22 1.71
C ASN A 277 14.52 1.93 2.90
N PRO A 278 13.93 0.73 3.02
CA PRO A 278 13.02 0.40 4.11
C PRO A 278 13.70 0.35 5.48
N GLN A 279 15.02 0.16 5.54
CA GLN A 279 15.76 0.06 6.81
C GLN A 279 15.86 1.40 7.55
N VAL A 280 15.81 2.52 6.83
CA VAL A 280 15.87 3.86 7.42
C VAL A 280 14.64 4.16 8.29
N LEU A 281 13.52 3.51 8.00
CA LEU A 281 12.24 3.70 8.69
C LEU A 281 12.06 2.82 9.93
N ARG A 282 12.93 1.83 10.14
CA ARG A 282 12.82 0.96 11.32
C ARG A 282 13.12 1.74 12.59
N PRO A 283 12.24 1.72 13.60
CA PRO A 283 12.52 2.37 14.89
C PRO A 283 13.85 1.85 15.45
N ARG A 284 14.76 2.74 15.79
CA ARG A 284 16.09 2.44 16.36
C ARG A 284 16.06 1.71 17.71
N GLY A 285 14.99 1.04 18.09
CA GLY A 285 14.84 0.35 19.37
C GLY A 285 14.50 -1.14 19.30
N ARG A 286 14.26 -1.69 18.11
CA ARG A 286 14.10 -3.14 17.92
C ARG A 286 15.35 -3.75 17.28
N LEU A 287 16.49 -3.61 17.96
CA LEU A 287 17.56 -4.60 17.78
C LEU A 287 16.94 -5.96 18.11
N ALA A 288 16.90 -6.84 17.09
CA ALA A 288 16.51 -8.21 17.25
C ALA A 288 17.16 -8.74 18.53
N LYS A 289 16.36 -9.26 19.48
CA LYS A 289 16.90 -10.12 20.52
C LYS A 289 17.67 -11.20 19.76
N ALA A 290 18.98 -11.12 19.85
CA ALA A 290 19.85 -12.17 19.35
C ALA A 290 19.33 -13.48 19.93
N GLU A 291 19.02 -14.44 19.08
CA GLU A 291 18.75 -15.79 19.50
C GLU A 291 19.91 -16.23 20.41
N PRO A 292 19.65 -16.80 21.59
CA PRO A 292 20.70 -17.30 22.42
C PRO A 292 21.45 -18.37 21.60
N LYS A 293 22.73 -18.10 21.34
CA LYS A 293 23.64 -19.09 20.81
C LYS A 293 23.59 -20.30 21.76
N ALA A 294 23.16 -21.44 21.22
CA ALA A 294 23.31 -22.71 21.89
C ALA A 294 24.80 -22.90 22.20
N GLU A 295 25.17 -22.78 23.46
CA GLU A 295 26.48 -23.17 23.95
C GLU A 295 26.62 -24.66 23.73
N THR A 296 27.43 -25.01 22.75
CA THR A 296 27.90 -26.38 22.55
C THR A 296 28.84 -26.67 23.73
N GLU A 297 28.35 -27.39 24.73
CA GLU A 297 29.20 -28.01 25.77
C GLU A 297 30.12 -29.04 25.08
N GLU A 298 31.34 -28.63 24.86
CA GLU A 298 32.45 -29.52 24.53
C GLU A 298 32.85 -30.25 25.81
N LYS A 299 32.30 -31.48 26.01
CA LYS A 299 32.81 -32.40 27.03
C LYS A 299 34.14 -32.94 26.57
N SER A 300 35.21 -32.39 27.17
CA SER A 300 36.54 -32.97 27.26
C SER A 300 36.49 -34.38 27.93
N LYS A 301 36.97 -35.36 27.25
CA LYS A 301 37.75 -36.47 27.80
C LYS A 301 38.74 -36.97 26.77
#